data_4d2521cfee61584e4d5cf63786b9948a
#
_entry.id   4d2521cfee61584e4d5cf63786b9948a
#
_cell.length_a   1.000
_cell.length_b   1.000
_cell.length_c   1.000
_cell.angle_alpha   90.00
_cell.angle_beta   90.00
_cell.angle_gamma   90.00
#
_symmetry.space_group_name_H-M   'P 1'
#
loop_
_entity.id
_entity.type
_entity.pdbx_description
1 polymer ?
#
loop_
_entity_poly.entity_id
_entity_poly.type
_entity_poly.pdbx_seq_one_letter_code
_entity_poly.pdbx_strand_id
1 'polypeptide(L)'
;GALSGGGEEYKIRKKLIENDLVEAILVLPMKMFYTTDISVTLWILNANKKERTFEQNGKTKIHRDRTNEILFMDLRKLGVAFEKKFIQFDTETIEKISSTYHTWQSDKEAYEDIAEYCKSATLSEVIAKDYSLVPSKYIEFVNRDENIDFDTKMTALQSEFVELLKEEEKSKQELLTVFK
;
A
#
# COMPACT_ATOMS: atom_id res chain seq x y z
N GLY A 1 -9.43 -11.15 7.20
CA GLY A 1 -8.03 -11.42 7.45
C GLY A 1 -7.41 -10.59 8.54
N ALA A 2 -6.13 -10.78 8.78
CA ALA A 2 -5.39 -10.24 9.92
C ALA A 2 -5.49 -8.70 10.12
N LEU A 3 -5.66 -7.94 9.04
CA LEU A 3 -5.73 -6.47 9.10
C LEU A 3 -7.07 -5.92 9.60
N SER A 4 -8.18 -6.64 9.39
CA SER A 4 -9.53 -6.13 9.68
C SER A 4 -10.53 -7.21 10.08
N GLY A 5 -10.12 -8.49 10.13
CA GLY A 5 -10.97 -9.58 10.55
C GLY A 5 -11.45 -9.44 11.99
N GLY A 6 -12.64 -9.99 12.28
CA GLY A 6 -13.23 -10.06 13.61
C GLY A 6 -12.75 -11.27 14.42
N GLY A 7 -13.47 -11.58 15.52
CA GLY A 7 -13.21 -12.78 16.33
C GLY A 7 -11.83 -12.78 17.01
N GLU A 8 -11.13 -13.90 16.97
CA GLU A 8 -9.83 -14.06 17.63
C GLU A 8 -8.74 -13.19 16.97
N GLU A 9 -8.77 -13.01 15.65
CA GLU A 9 -7.83 -12.13 14.93
C GLU A 9 -7.95 -10.69 15.41
N TYR A 10 -9.17 -10.20 15.67
CA TYR A 10 -9.39 -8.88 16.24
C TYR A 10 -8.79 -8.74 17.63
N LYS A 11 -8.97 -9.73 18.50
CA LYS A 11 -8.43 -9.70 19.87
C LYS A 11 -6.92 -9.66 19.89
N ILE A 12 -6.28 -10.46 19.02
CA ILE A 12 -4.81 -10.50 18.90
C ILE A 12 -4.31 -9.15 18.38
N ARG A 13 -4.91 -8.65 17.29
CA ARG A 13 -4.55 -7.37 16.68
C ARG A 13 -4.69 -6.22 17.66
N LYS A 14 -5.81 -6.14 18.37
CA LYS A 14 -6.07 -5.14 19.40
C LYS A 14 -5.00 -5.17 20.48
N LYS A 15 -4.67 -6.34 21.02
CA LYS A 15 -3.62 -6.48 22.04
C LYS A 15 -2.26 -6.01 21.53
N LEU A 16 -1.88 -6.34 20.29
CA LEU A 16 -0.62 -5.88 19.70
C LEU A 16 -0.55 -4.36 19.61
N ILE A 17 -1.66 -3.72 19.21
CA ILE A 17 -1.76 -2.27 19.06
C ILE A 17 -1.77 -1.59 20.44
N GLU A 18 -2.58 -2.05 21.40
CA GLU A 18 -2.67 -1.48 22.74
C GLU A 18 -1.37 -1.61 23.55
N ASN A 19 -0.55 -2.61 23.26
CA ASN A 19 0.80 -2.77 23.83
C ASN A 19 1.88 -2.05 23.00
N ASP A 20 1.51 -1.24 22.03
CA ASP A 20 2.40 -0.46 21.18
C ASP A 20 3.48 -1.29 20.46
N LEU A 21 3.15 -2.53 20.09
CA LEU A 21 4.08 -3.46 19.45
C LEU A 21 4.11 -3.35 17.92
N VAL A 22 3.07 -2.78 17.30
CA VAL A 22 3.02 -2.63 15.83
C VAL A 22 3.76 -1.36 15.43
N GLU A 23 4.87 -1.50 14.72
CA GLU A 23 5.67 -0.36 14.23
C GLU A 23 5.27 0.05 12.83
N ALA A 24 5.14 -0.91 11.91
CA ALA A 24 4.72 -0.60 10.54
C ALA A 24 3.93 -1.74 9.89
N ILE A 25 3.06 -1.36 8.94
CA ILE A 25 2.28 -2.26 8.09
C ILE A 25 2.55 -1.90 6.64
N LEU A 26 3.11 -2.84 5.87
CA LEU A 26 3.42 -2.67 4.47
C LEU A 26 2.58 -3.65 3.64
N VAL A 27 1.85 -3.15 2.63
CA VAL A 27 1.14 -4.02 1.67
C VAL A 27 1.98 -4.16 0.42
N LEU A 28 2.39 -5.39 0.13
CA LEU A 28 3.26 -5.73 -0.98
C LEU A 28 2.45 -5.89 -2.29
N PRO A 29 3.08 -5.77 -3.46
CA PRO A 29 2.45 -6.02 -4.74
C PRO A 29 1.87 -7.43 -4.86
N MET A 30 0.88 -7.58 -5.71
CA MET A 30 0.42 -8.89 -6.17
C MET A 30 1.54 -9.62 -6.94
N LYS A 31 1.50 -10.94 -6.97
CA LYS A 31 2.44 -11.77 -7.73
C LYS A 31 3.92 -11.61 -7.35
N MET A 32 4.19 -11.16 -6.12
CA MET A 32 5.54 -11.05 -5.60
C MET A 32 6.10 -12.40 -5.10
N PHE A 33 5.24 -13.36 -4.85
CA PHE A 33 5.60 -14.69 -4.35
C PHE A 33 5.16 -15.78 -5.31
N TYR A 34 5.99 -16.82 -5.50
CA TYR A 34 5.71 -17.94 -6.42
C TYR A 34 4.45 -18.73 -6.05
N THR A 35 4.07 -18.72 -4.78
CA THR A 35 2.97 -19.54 -4.24
C THR A 35 1.64 -18.83 -4.16
N THR A 36 1.58 -17.53 -4.41
CA THR A 36 0.35 -16.75 -4.30
C THR A 36 0.33 -15.54 -5.23
N ASP A 37 -0.79 -15.31 -5.88
CA ASP A 37 -1.02 -14.14 -6.74
C ASP A 37 -1.64 -12.94 -6.00
N ILE A 38 -1.97 -13.08 -4.71
CA ILE A 38 -2.56 -11.99 -3.91
C ILE A 38 -1.49 -11.10 -3.27
N SER A 39 -1.88 -9.88 -2.92
CA SER A 39 -1.04 -8.98 -2.13
C SER A 39 -0.82 -9.54 -0.73
N VAL A 40 0.43 -9.58 -0.30
CA VAL A 40 0.83 -10.01 1.05
C VAL A 40 1.10 -8.78 1.91
N THR A 41 0.83 -8.89 3.20
CA THR A 41 1.09 -7.83 4.16
C THR A 41 2.28 -8.20 5.04
N LEU A 42 3.26 -7.30 5.11
CA LEU A 42 4.38 -7.39 6.02
C LEU A 42 4.07 -6.59 7.28
N TRP A 43 4.21 -7.24 8.44
CA TRP A 43 4.07 -6.61 9.74
C TRP A 43 5.46 -6.43 10.36
N ILE A 44 5.80 -5.20 10.70
CA ILE A 44 7.00 -4.90 11.48
C ILE A 44 6.57 -4.69 12.92
N LEU A 45 7.06 -5.55 13.81
CA LEU A 45 6.80 -5.49 15.25
C LEU A 45 8.04 -5.02 15.96
N ASN A 46 7.88 -4.10 16.93
CA ASN A 46 8.97 -3.55 17.71
C ASN A 46 8.51 -3.33 19.17
N ALA A 47 9.17 -3.96 20.10
CA ALA A 47 8.88 -3.83 21.53
C ALA A 47 9.48 -2.57 22.18
N ASN A 48 10.31 -1.81 21.45
CA ASN A 48 10.92 -0.58 21.97
C ASN A 48 10.90 0.52 20.90
N LYS A 49 9.84 1.34 20.94
CA LYS A 49 9.63 2.46 20.04
C LYS A 49 10.08 3.82 20.62
N LYS A 50 10.62 3.80 21.86
CA LYS A 50 11.14 4.99 22.51
C LYS A 50 12.40 5.50 21.82
N GLU A 51 12.68 6.78 22.06
CA GLU A 51 13.93 7.38 21.63
C GLU A 51 15.14 6.58 22.10
N ARG A 52 16.08 6.35 21.20
CA ARG A 52 17.34 5.67 21.52
C ARG A 52 18.45 6.02 20.55
N THR A 53 19.65 6.08 21.09
CA THR A 53 20.90 6.18 20.33
C THR A 53 21.64 4.84 20.39
N PHE A 54 22.17 4.37 19.27
CA PHE A 54 22.89 3.11 19.18
C PHE A 54 23.92 3.15 18.06
N GLU A 55 24.94 2.30 18.18
CA GLU A 55 25.98 2.14 17.16
C GLU A 55 25.61 1.01 16.18
N GLN A 56 25.68 1.30 14.90
CA GLN A 56 25.48 0.30 13.83
C GLN A 56 26.49 0.51 12.71
N ASN A 57 27.30 -0.50 12.39
CA ASN A 57 28.34 -0.45 11.36
C ASN A 57 29.29 0.74 11.52
N GLY A 58 29.70 1.03 12.78
CA GLY A 58 30.60 2.14 13.12
C GLY A 58 30.01 3.55 12.93
N LYS A 59 28.69 3.64 12.82
CA LYS A 59 27.96 4.92 12.77
C LYS A 59 26.96 5.01 13.89
N THR A 60 26.94 6.13 14.58
CA THR A 60 25.91 6.45 15.56
C THR A 60 24.59 6.69 14.85
N LYS A 61 23.56 5.97 15.25
CA LYS A 61 22.18 6.16 14.78
C LYS A 61 21.29 6.60 15.92
N ILE A 62 20.35 7.46 15.62
CA ILE A 62 19.33 7.95 16.54
C ILE A 62 17.98 7.54 16.00
N HIS A 63 17.18 6.87 16.83
CA HIS A 63 15.76 6.71 16.56
C HIS A 63 14.99 7.68 17.45
N ARG A 64 14.05 8.41 16.87
CA ARG A 64 13.12 9.26 17.61
C ARG A 64 12.13 8.44 18.44
N ASP A 65 11.43 9.07 19.34
CA ASP A 65 10.27 8.47 20.00
C ASP A 65 9.12 8.31 18.97
N ARG A 66 8.66 7.06 18.81
CA ARG A 66 7.56 6.65 17.92
C ARG A 66 6.46 5.95 18.71
N THR A 67 6.43 6.16 20.01
CA THR A 67 5.41 5.59 20.91
C THR A 67 4.02 5.99 20.40
N ASN A 68 3.11 5.02 20.28
CA ASN A 68 1.75 5.20 19.81
C ASN A 68 1.62 5.72 18.35
N GLU A 69 2.63 5.52 17.52
CA GLU A 69 2.57 5.78 16.09
C GLU A 69 2.73 4.47 15.31
N ILE A 70 2.04 4.34 14.19
CA ILE A 70 2.15 3.21 13.25
C ILE A 70 2.34 3.77 11.85
N LEU A 71 3.39 3.32 11.17
CA LEU A 71 3.63 3.65 9.77
C LEU A 71 2.84 2.70 8.86
N PHE A 72 2.02 3.24 7.97
CA PHE A 72 1.38 2.50 6.89
C PHE A 72 2.05 2.79 5.57
N MET A 73 2.34 1.75 4.77
CA MET A 73 2.89 1.88 3.43
C MET A 73 2.11 1.02 2.45
N ASP A 74 1.67 1.62 1.35
CA ASP A 74 1.04 0.90 0.24
C ASP A 74 2.03 0.77 -0.92
N LEU A 75 2.58 -0.42 -1.06
CA LEU A 75 3.61 -0.71 -2.07
C LEU A 75 3.03 -1.44 -3.29
N ARG A 76 1.70 -1.59 -3.37
CA ARG A 76 1.03 -2.40 -4.40
C ARG A 76 1.29 -1.93 -5.83
N LYS A 77 1.56 -0.63 -6.00
CA LYS A 77 1.84 -0.01 -7.30
C LYS A 77 3.34 0.05 -7.63
N LEU A 78 4.20 -0.46 -6.74
CA LEU A 78 5.66 -0.44 -6.90
C LEU A 78 6.17 -1.76 -7.47
N GLY A 79 7.43 -1.72 -7.93
CA GLY A 79 8.15 -2.87 -8.46
C GLY A 79 8.08 -2.99 -9.98
N VAL A 80 8.88 -3.89 -10.49
CA VAL A 80 9.08 -4.16 -11.91
C VAL A 80 8.68 -5.59 -12.24
N ALA A 81 8.27 -5.81 -13.50
CA ALA A 81 7.93 -7.15 -13.96
C ALA A 81 9.16 -8.05 -13.96
N PHE A 82 9.00 -9.27 -13.47
CA PHE A 82 9.99 -10.32 -13.41
C PHE A 82 9.43 -11.62 -13.97
N GLU A 83 10.19 -12.32 -14.83
CA GLU A 83 9.79 -13.60 -15.46
C GLU A 83 8.37 -13.57 -16.07
N LYS A 84 8.01 -12.50 -16.79
CA LYS A 84 6.71 -12.28 -17.46
C LYS A 84 5.48 -12.31 -16.54
N LYS A 85 5.54 -12.98 -15.40
CA LYS A 85 4.40 -13.26 -14.54
C LYS A 85 4.49 -12.59 -13.16
N PHE A 86 5.69 -12.43 -12.64
CA PHE A 86 5.92 -11.98 -11.27
C PHE A 86 6.33 -10.51 -11.19
N ILE A 87 6.24 -9.95 -9.99
CA ILE A 87 6.72 -8.60 -9.65
C ILE A 87 7.87 -8.76 -8.66
N GLN A 88 8.91 -7.96 -8.81
CA GLN A 88 9.99 -7.83 -7.84
C GLN A 88 10.29 -6.36 -7.57
N PHE A 89 10.89 -6.07 -6.43
CA PHE A 89 11.46 -4.76 -6.17
C PHE A 89 12.87 -4.70 -6.76
N ASP A 90 13.13 -3.67 -7.54
CA ASP A 90 14.47 -3.31 -7.95
C ASP A 90 15.19 -2.53 -6.84
N THR A 91 16.47 -2.25 -7.06
CA THR A 91 17.31 -1.55 -6.07
C THR A 91 16.74 -0.17 -5.73
N GLU A 92 16.27 0.57 -6.72
CA GLU A 92 15.70 1.91 -6.52
C GLU A 92 14.44 1.87 -5.66
N THR A 93 13.55 0.93 -5.93
CA THR A 93 12.33 0.71 -5.13
C THR A 93 12.68 0.34 -3.69
N ILE A 94 13.65 -0.57 -3.48
CA ILE A 94 14.10 -0.96 -2.14
C ILE A 94 14.69 0.24 -1.39
N GLU A 95 15.54 1.04 -2.05
CA GLU A 95 16.12 2.24 -1.46
C GLU A 95 15.07 3.26 -1.08
N LYS A 96 14.07 3.49 -1.94
CA LYS A 96 12.93 4.37 -1.64
C LYS A 96 12.16 3.92 -0.40
N ILE A 97 11.79 2.63 -0.33
CA ILE A 97 11.04 2.06 0.81
C ILE A 97 11.88 2.17 2.10
N SER A 98 13.14 1.76 2.02
CA SER A 98 14.09 1.79 3.14
C SER A 98 14.34 3.22 3.63
N SER A 99 14.57 4.16 2.72
CA SER A 99 14.76 5.58 3.04
C SER A 99 13.54 6.16 3.74
N THR A 100 12.34 5.94 3.21
CA THR A 100 11.09 6.42 3.83
C THR A 100 10.93 5.88 5.25
N TYR A 101 11.15 4.56 5.44
CA TYR A 101 11.05 3.93 6.74
C TYR A 101 12.09 4.46 7.74
N HIS A 102 13.35 4.59 7.32
CA HIS A 102 14.41 5.09 8.18
C HIS A 102 14.28 6.58 8.49
N THR A 103 13.82 7.40 7.55
CA THR A 103 13.52 8.81 7.81
C THR A 103 12.41 8.94 8.84
N TRP A 104 11.32 8.16 8.71
CA TRP A 104 10.26 8.12 9.72
C TRP A 104 10.78 7.68 11.11
N GLN A 105 11.73 6.74 11.16
CA GLN A 105 12.31 6.28 12.42
C GLN A 105 13.22 7.32 13.08
N SER A 106 13.96 8.12 12.33
CA SER A 106 15.06 8.96 12.84
C SER A 106 14.73 10.44 12.89
N ASP A 107 13.93 10.95 11.95
CA ASP A 107 13.69 12.38 11.80
C ASP A 107 12.23 12.66 11.44
N LYS A 108 11.50 13.20 12.42
CA LYS A 108 10.07 13.52 12.25
C LYS A 108 9.86 14.72 11.31
N GLU A 109 10.79 15.66 11.30
CA GLU A 109 10.66 16.88 10.48
C GLU A 109 10.97 16.61 9.01
N ALA A 110 11.85 15.64 8.73
CA ALA A 110 12.16 15.22 7.37
C ALA A 110 11.18 14.18 6.80
N TYR A 111 10.33 13.55 7.65
CA TYR A 111 9.31 12.61 7.19
C TYR A 111 8.04 13.36 6.79
N GLU A 112 7.52 13.03 5.63
CA GLU A 112 6.24 13.52 5.13
C GLU A 112 5.31 12.36 4.76
N ASP A 113 4.02 12.50 5.07
CA ASP A 113 2.98 11.62 4.56
C ASP A 113 2.83 11.85 3.05
N ILE A 114 2.83 10.78 2.27
CA ILE A 114 2.74 10.85 0.81
C ILE A 114 1.46 10.13 0.37
N ALA A 115 0.57 10.85 -0.31
CA ALA A 115 -0.66 10.29 -0.86
C ALA A 115 -0.36 9.08 -1.76
N GLU A 116 -1.24 8.06 -1.69
CA GLU A 116 -1.12 6.78 -2.40
C GLU A 116 0.14 5.95 -2.05
N TYR A 117 0.95 6.37 -1.06
CA TYR A 117 2.20 5.69 -0.71
C TYR A 117 2.38 5.41 0.77
N CYS A 118 2.43 6.43 1.64
CA CYS A 118 2.68 6.22 3.06
C CYS A 118 1.97 7.23 3.95
N LYS A 119 1.67 6.81 5.18
CA LYS A 119 1.05 7.63 6.24
C LYS A 119 1.49 7.16 7.61
N SER A 120 1.94 8.09 8.46
CA SER A 120 2.10 7.85 9.90
C SER A 120 0.78 8.14 10.60
N ALA A 121 0.19 7.14 11.25
CA ALA A 121 -1.05 7.29 12.00
C ALA A 121 -0.80 7.14 13.50
N THR A 122 -1.53 7.93 14.29
CA THR A 122 -1.52 7.87 15.74
C THR A 122 -2.38 6.72 16.26
N LEU A 123 -2.12 6.26 17.47
CA LEU A 123 -2.97 5.27 18.16
C LEU A 123 -4.43 5.71 18.23
N SER A 124 -4.69 7.01 18.44
CA SER A 124 -6.06 7.57 18.49
C SER A 124 -6.79 7.39 17.16
N GLU A 125 -6.10 7.60 16.03
CA GLU A 125 -6.68 7.36 14.69
C GLU A 125 -6.98 5.89 14.47
N VAL A 126 -6.11 4.99 14.97
CA VAL A 126 -6.29 3.55 14.83
C VAL A 126 -7.47 3.06 15.68
N ILE A 127 -7.62 3.57 16.90
CA ILE A 127 -8.76 3.27 17.76
C ILE A 127 -10.06 3.77 17.12
N ALA A 128 -10.08 4.99 16.57
CA ALA A 128 -11.26 5.56 15.89
C ALA A 128 -11.70 4.72 14.67
N LYS A 129 -10.80 3.93 14.09
CA LYS A 129 -11.07 3.01 12.98
C LYS A 129 -11.20 1.55 13.43
N ASP A 130 -11.60 1.33 14.68
CA ASP A 130 -11.83 0.02 15.30
C ASP A 130 -10.64 -0.93 15.15
N TYR A 131 -9.44 -0.44 15.47
CA TYR A 131 -8.18 -1.19 15.38
C TYR A 131 -7.93 -1.83 14.01
N SER A 132 -8.52 -1.31 12.97
CA SER A 132 -8.25 -1.73 11.60
C SER A 132 -6.84 -1.32 11.19
N LEU A 133 -6.05 -2.23 10.63
CA LEU A 133 -4.71 -1.97 10.10
C LEU A 133 -4.67 -1.97 8.57
N VAL A 134 -5.80 -1.73 7.93
CA VAL A 134 -5.90 -1.64 6.47
C VAL A 134 -5.34 -0.30 6.00
N PRO A 135 -4.22 -0.24 5.26
CA PRO A 135 -3.56 1.03 4.90
C PRO A 135 -4.43 2.01 4.13
N SER A 136 -5.34 1.52 3.28
CA SER A 136 -6.25 2.39 2.52
C SER A 136 -7.26 3.17 3.37
N LYS A 137 -7.35 2.88 4.68
CA LYS A 137 -8.15 3.68 5.63
C LYS A 137 -7.38 4.89 6.17
N TYR A 138 -6.07 4.96 5.97
CA TYR A 138 -5.17 5.99 6.50
C TYR A 138 -4.53 6.80 5.39
N ILE A 139 -3.98 6.12 4.38
CA ILE A 139 -3.30 6.74 3.25
C ILE A 139 -4.34 7.45 2.37
N GLU A 140 -4.12 8.72 2.12
CA GLU A 140 -4.98 9.51 1.24
C GLU A 140 -4.81 9.10 -0.22
N PHE A 141 -5.91 9.09 -0.95
CA PHE A 141 -5.90 8.88 -2.39
C PHE A 141 -6.04 10.22 -3.10
N VAL A 142 -5.26 10.41 -4.15
CA VAL A 142 -5.40 11.58 -5.01
C VAL A 142 -6.68 11.43 -5.81
N ASN A 143 -7.63 12.34 -5.59
CA ASN A 143 -8.83 12.41 -6.41
C ASN A 143 -8.42 12.98 -7.80
N ARG A 144 -8.33 12.10 -8.78
CA ARG A 144 -7.97 12.48 -10.16
C ARG A 144 -9.15 12.99 -10.96
N ASP A 145 -10.34 12.90 -10.40
CA ASP A 145 -11.60 13.25 -11.08
C ASP A 145 -12.13 14.66 -10.72
N GLU A 146 -11.44 15.41 -9.86
CA GLU A 146 -11.89 16.74 -9.38
C GLU A 146 -12.07 17.80 -10.49
N ASN A 147 -11.50 17.57 -11.67
CA ASN A 147 -11.58 18.51 -12.81
C ASN A 147 -12.24 17.90 -14.05
N ILE A 148 -12.89 16.75 -13.95
CA ILE A 148 -13.56 16.14 -15.10
C ILE A 148 -15.06 16.32 -14.93
N ASP A 149 -15.64 17.17 -15.77
CA ASP A 149 -17.10 17.27 -15.89
C ASP A 149 -17.69 15.89 -16.19
N PHE A 150 -18.61 15.45 -15.33
CA PHE A 150 -19.25 14.13 -15.40
C PHE A 150 -19.89 13.88 -16.79
N ASP A 151 -20.57 14.88 -17.33
CA ASP A 151 -21.27 14.77 -18.60
C ASP A 151 -20.28 14.61 -19.76
N THR A 152 -19.17 15.32 -19.73
CA THR A 152 -18.10 15.20 -20.72
C THR A 152 -17.45 13.82 -20.67
N LYS A 153 -17.14 13.30 -19.46
CA LYS A 153 -16.56 11.97 -19.28
C LYS A 153 -17.53 10.86 -19.69
N MET A 154 -18.81 11.00 -19.34
CA MET A 154 -19.85 10.04 -19.70
C MET A 154 -20.04 9.99 -21.22
N THR A 155 -20.06 11.13 -21.90
CA THR A 155 -20.18 11.21 -23.35
C THR A 155 -18.98 10.55 -24.06
N ALA A 156 -17.77 10.78 -23.56
CA ALA A 156 -16.56 10.15 -24.09
C ALA A 156 -16.60 8.62 -23.91
N LEU A 157 -16.97 8.12 -22.73
CA LEU A 157 -17.10 6.70 -22.44
C LEU A 157 -18.20 6.04 -23.29
N GLN A 158 -19.32 6.71 -23.49
CA GLN A 158 -20.39 6.21 -24.38
C GLN A 158 -19.91 6.10 -25.84
N SER A 159 -19.14 7.08 -26.32
CA SER A 159 -18.60 7.05 -27.68
C SER A 159 -17.59 5.91 -27.84
N GLU A 160 -16.67 5.73 -26.90
CA GLU A 160 -15.70 4.64 -26.87
C GLU A 160 -16.39 3.28 -26.83
N PHE A 161 -17.42 3.14 -26.00
CA PHE A 161 -18.20 1.91 -25.91
C PHE A 161 -18.88 1.54 -27.24
N VAL A 162 -19.46 2.52 -27.94
CA VAL A 162 -20.08 2.31 -29.27
C VAL A 162 -19.03 1.88 -30.28
N GLU A 163 -17.81 2.42 -30.24
CA GLU A 163 -16.73 2.00 -31.13
C GLU A 163 -16.29 0.56 -30.85
N LEU A 164 -16.10 0.21 -29.59
CA LEU A 164 -15.75 -1.16 -29.19
C LEU A 164 -16.82 -2.19 -29.63
N LEU A 165 -18.11 -1.85 -29.55
CA LEU A 165 -19.17 -2.71 -30.05
C LEU A 165 -19.10 -2.91 -31.58
N LYS A 166 -18.70 -1.89 -32.33
CA LYS A 166 -18.50 -2.02 -33.80
C LYS A 166 -17.30 -2.91 -34.13
N GLU A 167 -16.20 -2.78 -33.35
CA GLU A 167 -15.02 -3.63 -33.51
C GLU A 167 -15.33 -5.08 -33.15
N GLU A 168 -16.11 -5.32 -32.08
CA GLU A 168 -16.58 -6.65 -31.72
C GLU A 168 -17.36 -7.30 -32.87
N GLU A 169 -18.35 -6.59 -33.40
CA GLU A 169 -19.16 -7.13 -34.50
C GLU A 169 -18.33 -7.39 -35.76
N LYS A 170 -17.38 -6.51 -36.09
CA LYS A 170 -16.44 -6.72 -37.19
C LYS A 170 -15.58 -7.97 -36.97
N SER A 171 -14.97 -8.13 -35.82
CA SER A 171 -14.18 -9.31 -35.49
C SER A 171 -14.99 -10.60 -35.54
N LYS A 172 -16.23 -10.55 -35.07
CA LYS A 172 -17.18 -11.66 -35.17
C LYS A 172 -17.49 -12.05 -36.62
N GLN A 173 -17.72 -11.07 -37.50
CA GLN A 173 -17.95 -11.30 -38.92
C GLN A 173 -16.70 -11.89 -39.61
N GLU A 174 -15.52 -11.39 -39.30
CA GLU A 174 -14.24 -11.93 -39.78
C GLU A 174 -14.04 -13.40 -39.36
N LEU A 175 -14.32 -13.75 -38.11
CA LEU A 175 -14.29 -15.13 -37.64
C LEU A 175 -15.29 -16.03 -38.42
N LEU A 176 -16.51 -15.57 -38.63
CA LEU A 176 -17.51 -16.34 -39.36
C LEU A 176 -17.13 -16.58 -40.84
N THR A 177 -16.28 -15.73 -41.41
CA THR A 177 -15.78 -15.94 -42.78
C THR A 177 -14.67 -16.99 -42.83
N VAL A 178 -13.89 -17.15 -41.77
CA VAL A 178 -12.83 -18.15 -41.68
C VAL A 178 -13.37 -19.57 -41.49
N PHE A 179 -14.56 -19.70 -40.89
CA PHE A 179 -15.21 -21.00 -40.65
C PHE A 179 -16.15 -21.46 -41.74
N LYS A 180 -16.22 -20.76 -42.87
CA LYS A 180 -16.89 -21.20 -44.09
C LYS A 180 -15.89 -21.82 -45.04
#